data_e4c1d57db595f538255ccf1380b5b64e
#
_entry.id   e4c1d57db595f538255ccf1380b5b64e
#
_cell.length_a   1.000
_cell.length_b   1.000
_cell.length_c   1.000
_cell.angle_alpha   90.00
_cell.angle_beta   90.00
_cell.angle_gamma   90.00
#
_symmetry.space_group_name_H-M   'P 1'
#
loop_
_entity.id
_entity.type
_entity.pdbx_description
1 polymer ?
#
loop_
_entity_poly.entity_id
_entity_poly.type
_entity_poly.pdbx_seq_one_letter_code
_entity_poly.pdbx_strand_id
1 'polypeptide(L)'
;MLDLEHIKRCAAEVGFDLCGVAKCHPMPSDGAFLQRWLEEGNGSTLAYLERNAEKRADTTLLVEGAKSVIVCAIAYKNPISEGYAPDCRTKIASYACAEDYHTTIRRMLQQLCERLRSEHPTLRGRVFTDSAPIFEKRYAVEAGLGWIGRQSLLVTPQFGTFVLLGEAVICEECNGYDVPLQGVGCGECRRCIDACPNGAVLDRHIDTRRCISRLTIEREEEPTAETAEPTLHGWLFGCDECQTCCPYNRRAPIATAPHVAPLFDPREMSAEDWQKMSEAEFASRFATTPLSRSSRERILCNIK
;
A
#
# COMPACT_ATOMS: atom_id res chain seq x y z
N MET A 1 -24.50 13.83 12.72
CA MET A 1 -23.19 14.16 12.16
C MET A 1 -22.13 13.69 13.14
N LEU A 2 -21.06 13.11 12.64
CA LEU A 2 -19.91 12.72 13.45
C LEU A 2 -18.99 13.93 13.68
N ASP A 3 -18.36 13.97 14.85
CA ASP A 3 -17.37 15.00 15.16
C ASP A 3 -15.98 14.58 14.62
N LEU A 4 -15.36 15.45 13.81
CA LEU A 4 -14.07 15.19 13.16
C LEU A 4 -12.95 14.90 14.17
N GLU A 5 -12.86 15.71 15.22
CA GLU A 5 -11.79 15.55 16.21
C GLU A 5 -12.01 14.31 17.09
N HIS A 6 -13.27 13.94 17.32
CA HIS A 6 -13.59 12.70 18.00
C HIS A 6 -13.17 11.47 17.18
N ILE A 7 -13.44 11.47 15.86
CA ILE A 7 -12.97 10.40 14.96
C ILE A 7 -11.45 10.23 15.05
N LYS A 8 -10.70 11.34 14.97
CA LYS A 8 -9.23 11.32 15.04
C LYS A 8 -8.71 10.80 16.38
N ARG A 9 -9.33 11.19 17.50
CA ARG A 9 -8.99 10.64 18.82
C ARG A 9 -9.23 9.14 18.90
N CYS A 10 -10.40 8.67 18.46
CA CYS A 10 -10.72 7.24 18.42
C CYS A 10 -9.73 6.45 17.57
N ALA A 11 -9.32 7.00 16.42
CA ALA A 11 -8.35 6.37 15.54
C ALA A 11 -6.96 6.27 16.23
N ALA A 12 -6.51 7.34 16.88
CA ALA A 12 -5.26 7.33 17.64
C ALA A 12 -5.29 6.33 18.80
N GLU A 13 -6.41 6.23 19.53
CA GLU A 13 -6.59 5.27 20.62
C GLU A 13 -6.62 3.81 20.15
N VAL A 14 -7.06 3.56 18.91
CA VAL A 14 -6.97 2.25 18.26
C VAL A 14 -5.54 1.92 17.84
N GLY A 15 -4.69 2.94 17.66
CA GLY A 15 -3.27 2.80 17.32
C GLY A 15 -2.94 3.16 15.87
N PHE A 16 -3.79 3.90 15.16
CA PHE A 16 -3.42 4.48 13.88
C PHE A 16 -2.47 5.66 14.06
N ASP A 17 -1.46 5.75 13.22
CA ASP A 17 -0.48 6.84 13.23
C ASP A 17 -1.01 8.12 12.59
N LEU A 18 -1.87 7.98 11.58
CA LEU A 18 -2.55 9.08 10.90
C LEU A 18 -4.03 8.76 10.71
N CYS A 19 -4.86 9.80 10.82
CA CYS A 19 -6.28 9.74 10.49
C CYS A 19 -6.73 11.09 9.93
N GLY A 20 -7.53 11.03 8.88
CA GLY A 20 -8.22 12.18 8.32
C GLY A 20 -9.55 11.77 7.71
N VAL A 21 -10.40 12.73 7.44
CA VAL A 21 -11.76 12.48 6.90
C VAL A 21 -11.96 13.30 5.64
N ALA A 22 -12.29 12.62 4.55
CA ALA A 22 -12.67 13.21 3.29
C ALA A 22 -14.18 13.05 3.03
N LYS A 23 -14.73 13.94 2.21
CA LYS A 23 -16.09 13.79 1.70
C LYS A 23 -16.13 12.68 0.65
N CYS A 24 -17.12 11.79 0.73
CA CYS A 24 -17.32 10.78 -0.31
C CYS A 24 -17.97 11.42 -1.54
N HIS A 25 -17.34 11.28 -2.69
CA HIS A 25 -17.83 11.82 -3.97
C HIS A 25 -17.21 11.08 -5.16
N PRO A 26 -17.81 11.17 -6.37
CA PRO A 26 -17.18 10.67 -7.59
C PRO A 26 -15.87 11.39 -7.91
N MET A 27 -14.90 10.65 -8.44
CA MET A 27 -13.57 11.12 -8.86
C MET A 27 -13.35 10.91 -10.38
N PRO A 28 -14.09 11.63 -11.24
CA PRO A 28 -14.08 11.38 -12.69
C PRO A 28 -12.71 11.62 -13.33
N SER A 29 -11.92 12.56 -12.82
CA SER A 29 -10.58 12.84 -13.33
C SER A 29 -9.62 11.69 -13.07
N ASP A 30 -9.68 11.06 -11.89
CA ASP A 30 -8.87 9.90 -11.53
C ASP A 30 -9.34 8.65 -12.30
N GLY A 31 -10.66 8.51 -12.53
CA GLY A 31 -11.22 7.48 -13.41
C GLY A 31 -10.72 7.60 -14.84
N ALA A 32 -10.75 8.80 -15.42
CA ALA A 32 -10.23 9.05 -16.76
C ALA A 32 -8.70 8.84 -16.86
N PHE A 33 -7.95 9.15 -15.79
CA PHE A 33 -6.53 8.83 -15.72
C PHE A 33 -6.29 7.32 -15.73
N LEU A 34 -7.03 6.56 -14.91
CA LEU A 34 -6.92 5.09 -14.87
C LEU A 34 -7.23 4.49 -16.24
N GLN A 35 -8.27 4.95 -16.93
CA GLN A 35 -8.64 4.46 -18.25
C GLN A 35 -7.51 4.66 -19.25
N ARG A 36 -6.96 5.87 -19.38
CA ARG A 36 -5.82 6.13 -20.28
C ARG A 36 -4.60 5.28 -19.92
N TRP A 37 -4.29 5.14 -18.64
CA TRP A 37 -3.17 4.33 -18.17
C TRP A 37 -3.32 2.85 -18.56
N LEU A 38 -4.56 2.31 -18.53
CA LEU A 38 -4.88 0.96 -18.98
C LEU A 38 -4.77 0.85 -20.52
N GLU A 39 -5.31 1.82 -21.28
CA GLU A 39 -5.22 1.88 -22.74
C GLU A 39 -3.77 1.93 -23.25
N GLU A 40 -2.86 2.55 -22.52
CA GLU A 40 -1.41 2.56 -22.77
C GLU A 40 -0.73 1.21 -22.45
N GLY A 41 -1.47 0.22 -21.97
CA GLY A 41 -0.96 -1.10 -21.60
C GLY A 41 -0.15 -1.13 -20.28
N ASN A 42 -0.16 -0.05 -19.52
CA ASN A 42 0.59 0.04 -18.26
C ASN A 42 0.04 -0.90 -17.17
N GLY A 43 -1.21 -1.34 -17.29
CA GLY A 43 -1.87 -2.26 -16.36
C GLY A 43 -1.37 -3.72 -16.48
N SER A 44 -0.78 -4.09 -17.60
CA SER A 44 -0.30 -5.46 -17.85
C SER A 44 -1.37 -6.52 -17.50
N THR A 45 -1.09 -7.43 -16.59
CA THR A 45 -2.01 -8.49 -16.15
C THR A 45 -2.93 -8.10 -14.97
N LEU A 46 -2.94 -6.82 -14.56
CA LEU A 46 -3.77 -6.36 -13.44
C LEU A 46 -5.25 -6.17 -13.83
N ALA A 47 -5.89 -7.23 -14.36
CA ALA A 47 -7.26 -7.21 -14.87
C ALA A 47 -8.30 -6.76 -13.81
N TYR A 48 -8.00 -6.88 -12.52
CA TYR A 48 -8.87 -6.39 -11.46
C TYR A 48 -9.03 -4.86 -11.45
N LEU A 49 -8.11 -4.12 -12.07
CA LEU A 49 -8.23 -2.66 -12.20
C LEU A 49 -9.32 -2.27 -13.22
N GLU A 50 -9.52 -3.07 -14.26
CA GLU A 50 -10.57 -2.87 -15.26
C GLU A 50 -11.95 -3.26 -14.73
N ARG A 51 -12.05 -4.43 -14.07
CA ARG A 51 -13.32 -5.05 -13.68
C ARG A 51 -14.22 -4.20 -12.80
N ASN A 52 -13.70 -3.23 -12.08
CA ASN A 52 -14.48 -2.37 -11.18
C ASN A 52 -14.07 -0.90 -11.32
N ALA A 53 -13.66 -0.47 -12.51
CA ALA A 53 -13.21 0.89 -12.76
C ALA A 53 -14.26 1.95 -12.38
N GLU A 54 -15.55 1.69 -12.67
CA GLU A 54 -16.65 2.59 -12.29
C GLU A 54 -16.77 2.76 -10.77
N LYS A 55 -16.75 1.64 -10.01
CA LYS A 55 -16.82 1.68 -8.54
C LYS A 55 -15.59 2.35 -7.94
N ARG A 56 -14.43 2.22 -8.60
CA ARG A 56 -13.20 2.87 -8.18
C ARG A 56 -13.27 4.38 -8.39
N ALA A 57 -13.89 4.82 -9.48
CA ALA A 57 -14.13 6.23 -9.77
C ALA A 57 -15.30 6.84 -8.96
N ASP A 58 -16.19 6.00 -8.44
CA ASP A 58 -17.32 6.43 -7.61
C ASP A 58 -17.56 5.48 -6.44
N THR A 59 -17.00 5.81 -5.29
CA THR A 59 -17.12 5.02 -4.06
C THR A 59 -18.56 4.94 -3.53
N THR A 60 -19.47 5.82 -3.95
CA THR A 60 -20.89 5.73 -3.59
C THR A 60 -21.56 4.48 -4.18
N LEU A 61 -21.02 3.95 -5.30
CA LEU A 61 -21.47 2.69 -5.89
C LEU A 61 -20.99 1.46 -5.10
N LEU A 62 -20.00 1.64 -4.21
CA LEU A 62 -19.47 0.56 -3.39
C LEU A 62 -20.19 0.46 -2.04
N VAL A 63 -20.63 1.60 -1.50
CA VAL A 63 -21.40 1.71 -0.26
C VAL A 63 -22.56 2.66 -0.49
N GLU A 64 -23.76 2.10 -0.60
CA GLU A 64 -24.97 2.86 -0.84
C GLU A 64 -25.22 3.88 0.27
N GLY A 65 -25.43 5.14 -0.11
CA GLY A 65 -25.62 6.24 0.82
C GLY A 65 -24.34 6.74 1.49
N ALA A 66 -23.17 6.37 0.98
CA ALA A 66 -21.88 6.87 1.48
C ALA A 66 -21.80 8.40 1.41
N LYS A 67 -21.33 9.02 2.50
CA LYS A 67 -21.15 10.47 2.62
C LYS A 67 -19.75 10.87 3.02
N SER A 68 -19.06 10.03 3.80
CA SER A 68 -17.73 10.33 4.30
C SER A 68 -16.80 9.12 4.18
N VAL A 69 -15.51 9.39 4.01
CA VAL A 69 -14.45 8.40 4.02
C VAL A 69 -13.45 8.77 5.11
N ILE A 70 -13.40 7.97 6.17
CA ILE A 70 -12.37 8.05 7.20
C ILE A 70 -11.18 7.29 6.66
N VAL A 71 -10.05 7.98 6.46
CA VAL A 71 -8.80 7.39 5.97
C VAL A 71 -7.83 7.30 7.13
N CYS A 72 -7.35 6.09 7.39
CA CYS A 72 -6.36 5.82 8.43
C CYS A 72 -5.09 5.26 7.83
N ALA A 73 -3.96 5.50 8.50
CA ALA A 73 -2.68 4.95 8.09
C ALA A 73 -1.90 4.43 9.31
N ILE A 74 -1.17 3.34 9.09
CA ILE A 74 -0.12 2.86 10.00
C ILE A 74 1.24 3.03 9.34
N ALA A 75 2.22 3.53 10.08
CA ALA A 75 3.61 3.59 9.66
C ALA A 75 4.26 2.21 9.83
N TYR A 76 5.05 1.77 8.84
CA TYR A 76 5.70 0.47 8.91
C TYR A 76 7.21 0.50 8.67
N LYS A 77 7.82 1.69 8.63
CA LYS A 77 9.27 1.76 8.49
C LYS A 77 9.95 0.94 9.59
N ASN A 78 10.75 -0.04 9.19
CA ASN A 78 11.48 -0.93 10.08
C ASN A 78 12.96 -1.03 9.62
N PRO A 79 13.86 -1.72 10.31
CA PRO A 79 15.27 -1.81 9.92
C PRO A 79 15.52 -2.37 8.51
N ILE A 80 14.61 -3.18 7.96
CA ILE A 80 14.72 -3.72 6.60
C ILE A 80 14.46 -2.61 5.56
N SER A 81 13.63 -1.61 5.91
CA SER A 81 13.32 -0.46 5.05
C SER A 81 14.53 0.43 4.73
N GLU A 82 15.65 0.27 5.45
CA GLU A 82 16.90 0.96 5.14
C GLU A 82 17.62 0.38 3.91
N GLY A 83 17.14 -0.77 3.42
CA GLY A 83 17.61 -1.40 2.20
C GLY A 83 18.53 -2.60 2.44
N TYR A 84 19.09 -3.08 1.35
CA TYR A 84 19.90 -4.29 1.27
C TYR A 84 21.29 -3.99 0.73
N ALA A 85 22.25 -4.84 1.04
CA ALA A 85 23.56 -4.82 0.37
C ALA A 85 23.37 -5.04 -1.16
N PRO A 86 24.21 -4.44 -2.00
CA PRO A 86 24.04 -4.52 -3.47
C PRO A 86 24.07 -5.94 -4.04
N ASP A 87 24.77 -6.85 -3.38
CA ASP A 87 24.93 -8.26 -3.74
C ASP A 87 23.85 -9.18 -3.14
N CYS A 88 22.95 -8.67 -2.32
CA CYS A 88 21.85 -9.44 -1.75
C CYS A 88 20.92 -9.98 -2.84
N ARG A 89 20.67 -11.30 -2.82
CA ARG A 89 19.85 -12.02 -3.81
C ARG A 89 18.49 -12.52 -3.26
N THR A 90 18.18 -12.15 -2.02
CA THR A 90 17.01 -12.67 -1.29
C THR A 90 16.19 -11.53 -0.68
N LYS A 91 16.03 -10.42 -1.42
CA LYS A 91 15.37 -9.22 -0.96
C LYS A 91 13.85 -9.42 -0.88
N ILE A 92 13.25 -8.98 0.21
CA ILE A 92 11.80 -8.94 0.44
C ILE A 92 11.42 -7.49 0.78
N ALA A 93 10.31 -6.99 0.24
CA ALA A 93 9.82 -5.66 0.60
C ALA A 93 9.51 -5.60 2.11
N SER A 94 9.91 -4.52 2.76
CA SER A 94 9.93 -4.42 4.23
C SER A 94 8.55 -4.61 4.87
N TYR A 95 7.45 -4.21 4.19
CA TYR A 95 6.09 -4.45 4.67
C TYR A 95 5.74 -5.93 4.76
N ALA A 96 6.34 -6.76 3.90
CA ALA A 96 6.04 -8.17 3.80
C ALA A 96 6.79 -9.02 4.84
N CYS A 97 7.69 -8.41 5.60
CA CYS A 97 8.42 -9.06 6.68
C CYS A 97 7.68 -9.01 8.04
N ALA A 98 6.57 -8.29 8.14
CA ALA A 98 5.74 -8.13 9.35
C ALA A 98 4.41 -8.86 9.23
N GLU A 99 3.49 -8.64 10.19
CA GLU A 99 2.12 -9.19 10.11
C GLU A 99 1.40 -8.72 8.84
N ASP A 100 0.52 -9.56 8.29
CA ASP A 100 -0.31 -9.21 7.13
C ASP A 100 -1.23 -8.02 7.47
N TYR A 101 -0.86 -6.87 6.92
CA TYR A 101 -1.55 -5.60 7.15
C TYR A 101 -3.03 -5.63 6.74
N HIS A 102 -3.43 -6.47 5.78
CA HIS A 102 -4.83 -6.61 5.41
C HIS A 102 -5.69 -7.05 6.58
N THR A 103 -5.18 -7.97 7.39
CA THR A 103 -5.87 -8.46 8.59
C THR A 103 -5.79 -7.43 9.71
N THR A 104 -4.60 -6.88 9.94
CA THR A 104 -4.34 -5.92 11.01
C THR A 104 -5.14 -4.64 10.84
N ILE A 105 -5.05 -3.98 9.67
CA ILE A 105 -5.77 -2.73 9.40
C ILE A 105 -7.27 -2.94 9.43
N ARG A 106 -7.77 -4.04 8.84
CA ARG A 106 -9.21 -4.35 8.87
C ARG A 106 -9.72 -4.49 10.30
N ARG A 107 -8.99 -5.20 11.18
CA ARG A 107 -9.32 -5.33 12.60
C ARG A 107 -9.33 -3.96 13.29
N MET A 108 -8.32 -3.13 13.08
CA MET A 108 -8.22 -1.80 13.66
C MET A 108 -9.36 -0.88 13.19
N LEU A 109 -9.71 -0.89 11.90
CA LEU A 109 -10.85 -0.14 11.37
C LEU A 109 -12.20 -0.61 11.95
N GLN A 110 -12.35 -1.92 12.16
CA GLN A 110 -13.54 -2.45 12.84
C GLN A 110 -13.65 -1.95 14.27
N GLN A 111 -12.55 -1.95 15.04
CA GLN A 111 -12.49 -1.39 16.39
C GLN A 111 -12.81 0.11 16.40
N LEU A 112 -12.29 0.87 15.44
CA LEU A 112 -12.65 2.29 15.29
C LEU A 112 -14.15 2.45 15.05
N CYS A 113 -14.72 1.70 14.11
CA CYS A 113 -16.17 1.77 13.85
C CYS A 113 -17.01 1.33 15.04
N GLU A 114 -16.59 0.35 15.82
CA GLU A 114 -17.27 -0.07 17.05
C GLU A 114 -17.26 1.02 18.11
N ARG A 115 -16.13 1.69 18.33
CA ARG A 115 -16.06 2.87 19.23
C ARG A 115 -16.99 3.98 18.78
N LEU A 116 -16.98 4.33 17.49
CA LEU A 116 -17.88 5.35 16.97
C LEU A 116 -19.36 4.96 17.09
N ARG A 117 -19.70 3.67 16.94
CA ARG A 117 -21.08 3.17 17.14
C ARG A 117 -21.54 3.20 18.59
N SER A 118 -20.65 3.16 19.56
CA SER A 118 -21.04 3.29 20.98
C SER A 118 -21.71 4.62 21.27
N GLU A 119 -21.35 5.68 20.55
CA GLU A 119 -21.92 7.02 20.67
C GLU A 119 -22.93 7.33 19.53
N HIS A 120 -22.77 6.67 18.39
CA HIS A 120 -23.61 6.81 17.20
C HIS A 120 -24.16 5.45 16.74
N PRO A 121 -25.15 4.88 17.44
CA PRO A 121 -25.64 3.51 17.19
C PRO A 121 -26.17 3.27 15.77
N THR A 122 -26.55 4.33 15.06
CA THR A 122 -27.06 4.27 13.68
C THR A 122 -25.93 4.30 12.62
N LEU A 123 -24.68 4.38 13.02
CA LEU A 123 -23.54 4.46 12.12
C LEU A 123 -23.48 3.23 11.21
N ARG A 124 -23.64 3.46 9.91
CA ARG A 124 -23.53 2.45 8.86
C ARG A 124 -22.33 2.72 7.98
N GLY A 125 -21.71 1.66 7.48
CA GLY A 125 -20.58 1.76 6.59
C GLY A 125 -19.85 0.44 6.46
N ARG A 126 -18.77 0.46 5.70
CA ARG A 126 -17.90 -0.68 5.46
C ARG A 126 -16.44 -0.27 5.56
N VAL A 127 -15.60 -1.20 5.99
CA VAL A 127 -14.15 -1.00 6.09
C VAL A 127 -13.44 -1.70 4.96
N PHE A 128 -12.36 -1.09 4.47
CA PHE A 128 -11.58 -1.56 3.34
C PHE A 128 -10.09 -1.36 3.61
N THR A 129 -9.28 -2.17 2.97
CA THR A 129 -7.83 -2.02 2.88
C THR A 129 -7.35 -2.79 1.66
N ASP A 130 -6.65 -2.14 0.75
CA ASP A 130 -5.99 -2.63 -0.46
C ASP A 130 -6.91 -3.37 -1.47
N SER A 131 -7.69 -4.35 -1.05
CA SER A 131 -8.41 -5.26 -1.94
C SER A 131 -9.72 -4.73 -2.52
N ALA A 132 -10.14 -3.50 -2.20
CA ALA A 132 -11.37 -2.90 -2.69
C ALA A 132 -11.12 -1.95 -3.87
N PRO A 133 -12.12 -1.76 -4.77
CA PRO A 133 -12.02 -0.79 -5.85
C PRO A 133 -12.25 0.64 -5.32
N ILE A 134 -11.29 1.16 -4.55
CA ILE A 134 -11.25 2.53 -4.01
C ILE A 134 -9.94 3.18 -4.45
N PHE A 135 -9.96 4.47 -4.73
CA PHE A 135 -8.75 5.28 -4.89
C PHE A 135 -8.20 5.69 -3.52
N GLU A 136 -7.70 4.73 -2.73
CA GLU A 136 -7.23 4.92 -1.35
C GLU A 136 -6.28 6.10 -1.21
N LYS A 137 -5.24 6.17 -2.06
CA LYS A 137 -4.25 7.26 -2.03
C LYS A 137 -4.86 8.63 -2.37
N ARG A 138 -5.91 8.67 -3.20
CA ARG A 138 -6.62 9.93 -3.51
C ARG A 138 -7.42 10.40 -2.30
N TYR A 139 -8.17 9.51 -1.66
CA TYR A 139 -8.85 9.85 -0.43
C TYR A 139 -7.87 10.24 0.68
N ALA A 140 -6.71 9.59 0.77
CA ALA A 140 -5.67 9.98 1.72
C ALA A 140 -5.14 11.41 1.47
N VAL A 141 -5.02 11.83 0.20
CA VAL A 141 -4.68 13.23 -0.15
C VAL A 141 -5.80 14.17 0.25
N GLU A 142 -7.04 13.88 -0.07
CA GLU A 142 -8.20 14.71 0.30
C GLU A 142 -8.42 14.81 1.80
N ALA A 143 -8.11 13.72 2.52
CA ALA A 143 -8.11 13.66 3.98
C ALA A 143 -6.87 14.31 4.63
N GLY A 144 -6.02 15.01 3.86
CA GLY A 144 -4.89 15.76 4.38
C GLY A 144 -3.71 14.93 4.91
N LEU A 145 -3.63 13.63 4.58
CA LEU A 145 -2.55 12.77 5.10
C LEU A 145 -1.21 13.03 4.39
N GLY A 146 -1.24 13.51 3.14
CA GLY A 146 -0.03 13.70 2.35
C GLY A 146 -0.33 14.07 0.91
N TRP A 147 0.59 13.70 0.01
CA TRP A 147 0.43 13.89 -1.44
C TRP A 147 0.91 12.66 -2.21
N ILE A 148 0.48 12.51 -3.45
CA ILE A 148 0.98 11.42 -4.31
C ILE A 148 2.34 11.85 -4.88
N GLY A 149 3.36 11.05 -4.56
CA GLY A 149 4.73 11.23 -5.06
C GLY A 149 4.89 10.82 -6.53
N ARG A 150 6.09 11.07 -7.09
CA ARG A 150 6.40 10.68 -8.48
C ARG A 150 6.39 9.17 -8.69
N GLN A 151 6.65 8.39 -7.64
CA GLN A 151 6.55 6.92 -7.62
C GLN A 151 5.12 6.39 -7.41
N SER A 152 4.10 7.27 -7.49
CA SER A 152 2.68 6.92 -7.31
C SER A 152 2.30 6.37 -5.92
N LEU A 153 3.14 6.57 -4.92
CA LEU A 153 2.83 6.27 -3.52
C LEU A 153 2.39 7.54 -2.80
N LEU A 154 1.60 7.36 -1.72
CA LEU A 154 1.37 8.44 -0.78
C LEU A 154 2.68 8.81 -0.10
N VAL A 155 2.98 10.09 -0.01
CA VAL A 155 4.10 10.64 0.77
C VAL A 155 3.51 11.48 1.90
N THR A 156 3.75 11.08 3.12
CA THR A 156 3.33 11.83 4.30
C THR A 156 4.49 12.68 4.85
N PRO A 157 4.22 13.86 5.44
CA PRO A 157 5.28 14.68 6.03
C PRO A 157 6.04 13.99 7.17
N GLN A 158 5.33 13.18 7.98
CA GLN A 158 5.86 12.55 9.19
C GLN A 158 6.55 11.21 8.92
N PHE A 159 5.93 10.35 8.08
CA PHE A 159 6.33 8.94 7.91
C PHE A 159 6.82 8.62 6.51
N GLY A 160 6.97 9.63 5.64
CA GLY A 160 7.38 9.42 4.25
C GLY A 160 6.40 8.53 3.49
N THR A 161 6.90 7.53 2.75
CA THR A 161 6.08 6.61 1.96
C THR A 161 5.84 5.27 2.65
N PHE A 162 6.49 5.01 3.79
CA PHE A 162 6.35 3.76 4.54
C PHE A 162 5.09 3.78 5.41
N VAL A 163 3.93 3.91 4.74
CA VAL A 163 2.60 3.89 5.34
C VAL A 163 1.69 2.92 4.58
N LEU A 164 0.84 2.22 5.33
CA LEU A 164 -0.20 1.34 4.82
C LEU A 164 -1.55 1.96 5.13
N LEU A 165 -2.46 1.94 4.17
CA LEU A 165 -3.75 2.64 4.23
C LEU A 165 -4.90 1.69 4.55
N GLY A 166 -5.96 2.27 5.09
CA GLY A 166 -7.25 1.65 5.19
C GLY A 166 -8.35 2.68 5.40
N GLU A 167 -9.55 2.36 4.92
CA GLU A 167 -10.67 3.28 4.90
C GLU A 167 -11.89 2.70 5.57
N ALA A 168 -12.63 3.57 6.28
CA ALA A 168 -14.01 3.34 6.63
C ALA A 168 -14.89 4.28 5.81
N VAL A 169 -15.62 3.72 4.85
CA VAL A 169 -16.63 4.44 4.06
C VAL A 169 -17.95 4.39 4.82
N ILE A 170 -18.47 5.54 5.25
CA ILE A 170 -19.61 5.67 6.13
C ILE A 170 -20.75 6.50 5.52
N CYS A 171 -21.98 6.20 5.95
CA CYS A 171 -23.19 6.85 5.45
C CYS A 171 -23.55 8.15 6.17
N GLU A 172 -22.81 8.53 7.20
CA GLU A 172 -22.99 9.76 7.98
C GLU A 172 -22.10 10.89 7.48
N GLU A 173 -22.60 12.11 7.60
CA GLU A 173 -21.81 13.32 7.43
C GLU A 173 -21.01 13.63 8.69
N CYS A 174 -19.86 14.28 8.50
CA CYS A 174 -19.06 14.83 9.58
C CYS A 174 -19.32 16.35 9.73
N ASN A 175 -19.08 16.88 10.91
CA ASN A 175 -19.18 18.32 11.18
C ASN A 175 -18.05 19.13 10.52
N GLY A 176 -17.04 18.46 9.98
CA GLY A 176 -15.92 19.01 9.23
C GLY A 176 -15.24 17.92 8.41
N TYR A 177 -14.45 18.35 7.43
CA TYR A 177 -13.61 17.50 6.59
C TYR A 177 -12.22 18.10 6.52
N ASP A 178 -11.24 17.24 6.47
CA ASP A 178 -9.87 17.66 6.20
C ASP A 178 -9.72 18.16 4.76
N VAL A 179 -8.64 18.84 4.49
CA VAL A 179 -8.34 19.38 3.17
C VAL A 179 -6.93 18.95 2.74
N PRO A 180 -6.68 18.85 1.43
CA PRO A 180 -5.34 18.54 0.92
C PRO A 180 -4.29 19.50 1.45
N LEU A 181 -3.13 18.97 1.81
CA LEU A 181 -2.00 19.76 2.28
C LEU A 181 -1.54 20.73 1.18
N GLN A 182 -1.30 21.98 1.56
CA GLN A 182 -0.84 23.03 0.66
C GLN A 182 0.68 23.23 0.77
N GLY A 183 1.32 23.61 -0.34
CA GLY A 183 2.76 23.93 -0.35
C GLY A 183 3.69 22.72 -0.18
N VAL A 184 3.18 21.49 -0.27
CA VAL A 184 3.95 20.25 -0.15
C VAL A 184 4.08 19.55 -1.51
N GLY A 185 5.12 18.71 -1.65
CA GLY A 185 5.32 17.95 -2.88
C GLY A 185 6.76 17.51 -3.09
N CYS A 186 7.00 16.82 -4.20
CA CYS A 186 8.33 16.36 -4.58
C CYS A 186 9.23 17.45 -5.16
N GLY A 187 8.69 18.61 -5.55
CA GLY A 187 9.44 19.64 -6.27
C GLY A 187 10.16 19.06 -7.50
N GLU A 188 11.43 19.43 -7.69
CA GLU A 188 12.29 18.91 -8.77
C GLU A 188 12.93 17.54 -8.49
N CYS A 189 12.67 16.94 -7.31
CA CYS A 189 13.26 15.66 -6.93
C CYS A 189 12.82 14.53 -7.86
N ARG A 190 13.79 13.76 -8.40
CA ARG A 190 13.58 12.62 -9.30
C ARG A 190 14.16 11.31 -8.77
N ARG A 191 14.61 11.26 -7.52
CA ARG A 191 15.37 10.13 -6.97
C ARG A 191 14.68 8.77 -7.15
N CYS A 192 13.36 8.69 -6.99
CA CYS A 192 12.61 7.45 -7.16
C CYS A 192 12.54 6.99 -8.63
N ILE A 193 12.56 7.94 -9.58
CA ILE A 193 12.63 7.64 -11.02
C ILE A 193 14.02 7.10 -11.35
N ASP A 194 15.05 7.80 -10.89
CA ASP A 194 16.45 7.48 -11.20
C ASP A 194 16.93 6.19 -10.50
N ALA A 195 16.37 5.88 -9.32
CA ALA A 195 16.70 4.67 -8.56
C ALA A 195 15.95 3.41 -9.05
N CYS A 196 14.91 3.55 -9.87
CA CYS A 196 14.15 2.39 -10.33
C CYS A 196 14.99 1.54 -11.30
N PRO A 197 15.43 0.31 -10.94
CA PRO A 197 16.41 -0.42 -11.72
C PRO A 197 15.89 -0.85 -13.10
N ASN A 198 14.58 -1.02 -13.26
CA ASN A 198 13.94 -1.34 -14.53
C ASN A 198 13.32 -0.10 -15.20
N GLY A 199 13.46 1.10 -14.64
CA GLY A 199 12.84 2.32 -15.16
C GLY A 199 11.31 2.23 -15.24
N ALA A 200 10.68 1.51 -14.32
CA ALA A 200 9.23 1.36 -14.23
C ALA A 200 8.53 2.62 -13.70
N VAL A 201 9.23 3.44 -12.92
CA VAL A 201 8.69 4.68 -12.37
C VAL A 201 8.76 5.75 -13.45
N LEU A 202 7.61 6.09 -14.00
CA LEU A 202 7.41 7.22 -14.88
C LEU A 202 6.86 8.39 -14.05
N ASP A 203 6.95 9.63 -14.50
CA ASP A 203 6.51 10.73 -13.63
C ASP A 203 5.03 10.60 -13.23
N ARG A 204 4.79 10.26 -11.95
CA ARG A 204 3.48 10.08 -11.30
C ARG A 204 2.65 8.88 -11.77
N HIS A 205 3.24 7.97 -12.49
CA HIS A 205 2.63 6.68 -12.81
C HIS A 205 3.67 5.58 -12.96
N ILE A 206 3.22 4.35 -13.00
CA ILE A 206 4.07 3.16 -13.04
C ILE A 206 3.75 2.37 -14.31
N ASP A 207 4.77 1.99 -15.06
CA ASP A 207 4.66 0.92 -16.05
C ASP A 207 4.81 -0.42 -15.33
N THR A 208 3.70 -1.10 -15.05
CA THR A 208 3.72 -2.34 -14.26
C THR A 208 4.34 -3.51 -15.01
N ARG A 209 4.50 -3.45 -16.34
CA ARG A 209 5.25 -4.45 -17.12
C ARG A 209 6.69 -4.57 -16.65
N ARG A 210 7.25 -3.47 -16.13
CA ARG A 210 8.64 -3.33 -15.70
C ARG A 210 8.81 -3.30 -14.18
N CYS A 211 7.73 -3.12 -13.41
CA CYS A 211 7.76 -2.98 -11.97
C CYS A 211 8.07 -4.30 -11.28
N ILE A 212 9.18 -4.38 -10.54
CA ILE A 212 9.61 -5.58 -9.81
C ILE A 212 8.54 -6.04 -8.82
N SER A 213 7.87 -5.12 -8.12
CA SER A 213 6.80 -5.48 -7.18
C SER A 213 5.69 -6.27 -7.89
N ARG A 214 5.22 -5.76 -9.04
CA ARG A 214 4.21 -6.50 -9.83
C ARG A 214 4.77 -7.83 -10.35
N LEU A 215 5.99 -7.87 -10.85
CA LEU A 215 6.59 -9.08 -11.39
C LEU A 215 6.76 -10.19 -10.35
N THR A 216 6.99 -9.84 -9.09
CA THR A 216 7.19 -10.79 -8.00
C THR A 216 5.91 -11.19 -7.27
N ILE A 217 4.86 -10.35 -7.31
CA ILE A 217 3.61 -10.57 -6.57
C ILE A 217 2.45 -10.97 -7.49
N GLU A 218 2.23 -10.20 -8.58
CA GLU A 218 0.99 -10.22 -9.38
C GLU A 218 1.17 -10.92 -10.74
N ARG A 219 2.27 -11.58 -10.97
CA ARG A 219 2.54 -12.25 -12.24
C ARG A 219 1.68 -13.52 -12.34
N GLU A 220 0.89 -13.63 -13.40
CA GLU A 220 0.02 -14.77 -13.66
C GLU A 220 0.71 -15.85 -14.52
N GLU A 221 1.69 -15.45 -15.37
CA GLU A 221 2.33 -16.35 -16.34
C GLU A 221 3.85 -16.47 -16.07
N GLU A 222 4.39 -17.69 -16.28
CA GLU A 222 5.83 -17.89 -16.29
C GLU A 222 6.46 -17.22 -17.53
N PRO A 223 7.68 -16.66 -17.41
CA PRO A 223 8.36 -16.06 -18.55
C PRO A 223 8.62 -17.08 -19.66
N THR A 224 8.27 -16.73 -20.86
CA THR A 224 8.71 -17.50 -22.03
C THR A 224 10.11 -17.05 -22.46
N ALA A 225 10.90 -17.95 -23.03
CA ALA A 225 12.26 -17.67 -23.48
C ALA A 225 12.38 -16.57 -24.56
N GLU A 226 11.26 -16.12 -25.13
CA GLU A 226 11.20 -15.15 -26.22
C GLU A 226 11.07 -13.70 -25.76
N THR A 227 10.69 -13.46 -24.51
CA THR A 227 10.59 -12.10 -23.95
C THR A 227 11.80 -11.81 -23.05
N ALA A 228 12.63 -10.84 -23.44
CA ALA A 228 13.67 -10.29 -22.56
C ALA A 228 13.02 -9.66 -21.35
N GLU A 229 12.95 -10.42 -20.24
CA GLU A 229 12.28 -9.97 -19.03
C GLU A 229 13.08 -8.94 -18.27
N PRO A 230 12.37 -7.99 -17.64
CA PRO A 230 13.00 -7.14 -16.64
C PRO A 230 13.62 -7.97 -15.52
N THR A 231 14.85 -7.64 -15.14
CA THR A 231 15.59 -8.33 -14.08
C THR A 231 14.93 -8.06 -12.73
N LEU A 232 14.89 -9.07 -11.85
CA LEU A 232 14.33 -8.93 -10.49
C LEU A 232 15.31 -8.31 -9.49
N HIS A 233 16.59 -8.17 -9.86
CA HIS A 233 17.65 -7.56 -9.03
C HIS A 233 17.75 -8.13 -7.61
N GLY A 234 17.49 -9.42 -7.45
CA GLY A 234 17.51 -10.13 -6.17
C GLY A 234 16.24 -9.97 -5.33
N TRP A 235 15.21 -9.33 -5.83
CA TRP A 235 13.90 -9.25 -5.14
C TRP A 235 13.11 -10.55 -5.34
N LEU A 236 12.70 -11.16 -4.23
CA LEU A 236 11.86 -12.36 -4.20
C LEU A 236 10.38 -12.02 -4.06
N PHE A 237 10.06 -10.91 -3.35
CA PHE A 237 8.68 -10.48 -3.13
C PHE A 237 8.63 -8.97 -2.87
N GLY A 238 7.86 -8.24 -3.68
CA GLY A 238 7.78 -6.79 -3.61
C GLY A 238 9.07 -6.09 -4.05
N CYS A 239 9.16 -4.78 -3.80
CA CYS A 239 10.35 -3.98 -4.08
C CYS A 239 10.24 -2.62 -3.40
N ASP A 240 11.28 -2.20 -2.68
CA ASP A 240 11.32 -0.90 -1.97
C ASP A 240 12.27 0.13 -2.60
N GLU A 241 12.88 -0.13 -3.76
CA GLU A 241 13.91 0.75 -4.36
C GLU A 241 13.45 2.20 -4.51
N CYS A 242 12.22 2.42 -4.99
CA CYS A 242 11.67 3.75 -5.15
C CYS A 242 11.26 4.42 -3.81
N GLN A 243 11.15 3.65 -2.73
CA GLN A 243 10.87 4.14 -1.38
C GLN A 243 12.16 4.45 -0.62
N THR A 244 13.12 3.51 -0.60
CA THR A 244 14.38 3.64 0.14
C THR A 244 15.17 4.90 -0.25
N CYS A 245 15.13 5.29 -1.52
CA CYS A 245 15.79 6.50 -2.01
C CYS A 245 15.07 7.82 -1.67
N CYS A 246 13.81 7.76 -1.19
CA CYS A 246 13.00 8.95 -0.96
C CYS A 246 13.53 9.78 0.23
N PRO A 247 13.80 11.09 0.07
CA PRO A 247 14.33 11.90 1.15
C PRO A 247 13.39 12.04 2.36
N TYR A 248 12.09 11.92 2.15
CA TYR A 248 11.11 11.94 3.25
C TYR A 248 11.25 10.70 4.15
N ASN A 249 11.62 9.55 3.59
CA ASN A 249 11.83 8.31 4.33
C ASN A 249 13.07 8.36 5.24
N ARG A 250 14.08 9.17 4.90
CA ARG A 250 15.27 9.34 5.75
C ARG A 250 14.94 9.97 7.11
N ARG A 251 13.93 10.83 7.15
CA ARG A 251 13.50 11.54 8.38
C ARG A 251 12.40 10.80 9.12
N ALA A 252 11.72 9.86 8.46
CA ALA A 252 10.67 9.07 9.06
C ALA A 252 11.21 8.24 10.21
N PRO A 253 10.54 8.21 11.38
CA PRO A 253 10.93 7.37 12.50
C PRO A 253 10.74 5.89 12.16
N ILE A 254 11.50 5.02 12.84
CA ILE A 254 11.23 3.59 12.86
C ILE A 254 9.91 3.37 13.61
N ALA A 255 9.02 2.60 13.02
CA ALA A 255 7.76 2.24 13.65
C ALA A 255 7.99 1.27 14.82
N THR A 256 7.26 1.49 15.92
CA THR A 256 7.40 0.71 17.15
C THR A 256 6.21 -0.18 17.47
N ALA A 257 5.13 -0.09 16.68
CA ALA A 257 3.95 -0.92 16.91
C ALA A 257 4.28 -2.42 16.67
N PRO A 258 3.84 -3.33 17.54
CA PRO A 258 4.21 -4.76 17.45
C PRO A 258 3.84 -5.40 16.10
N HIS A 259 2.72 -5.04 15.52
CA HIS A 259 2.21 -5.61 14.28
C HIS A 259 2.97 -5.19 13.01
N VAL A 260 3.87 -4.19 13.10
CA VAL A 260 4.75 -3.78 12.01
C VAL A 260 6.22 -4.14 12.26
N ALA A 261 6.51 -4.73 13.42
CA ALA A 261 7.83 -5.28 13.70
C ALA A 261 8.12 -6.47 12.79
N PRO A 262 9.33 -6.58 12.22
CA PRO A 262 9.69 -7.73 11.40
C PRO A 262 9.60 -9.05 12.18
N LEU A 263 8.90 -10.03 11.62
CA LEU A 263 8.81 -11.40 12.14
C LEU A 263 9.99 -12.26 11.67
N PHE A 264 10.67 -11.81 10.63
CA PHE A 264 11.91 -12.41 10.12
C PHE A 264 12.72 -11.33 9.38
N ASP A 265 14.02 -11.58 9.25
CA ASP A 265 14.93 -10.72 8.48
C ASP A 265 15.44 -11.47 7.25
N PRO A 266 15.07 -11.05 6.03
CA PRO A 266 15.56 -11.71 4.80
C PRO A 266 17.07 -11.60 4.61
N ARG A 267 17.74 -10.65 5.26
CA ARG A 267 19.21 -10.48 5.20
C ARG A 267 19.98 -11.61 5.89
N GLU A 268 19.29 -12.33 6.78
CA GLU A 268 19.82 -13.50 7.50
C GLU A 268 19.54 -14.81 6.78
N MET A 269 18.87 -14.78 5.60
CA MET A 269 18.47 -15.95 4.83
C MET A 269 19.19 -15.98 3.48
N SER A 270 20.02 -16.98 3.27
CA SER A 270 20.67 -17.22 1.97
C SER A 270 19.69 -17.79 0.94
N ALA A 271 20.05 -17.74 -0.34
CA ALA A 271 19.29 -18.41 -1.40
C ALA A 271 19.13 -19.92 -1.14
N GLU A 272 20.16 -20.54 -0.53
CA GLU A 272 20.17 -21.95 -0.17
C GLU A 272 19.14 -22.27 0.95
N ASP A 273 18.98 -21.36 1.93
CA ASP A 273 17.98 -21.51 2.98
C ASP A 273 16.55 -21.48 2.40
N TRP A 274 16.30 -20.60 1.46
CA TRP A 274 15.02 -20.56 0.74
C TRP A 274 14.76 -21.82 -0.07
N GLN A 275 15.79 -22.35 -0.77
CA GLN A 275 15.68 -23.55 -1.59
C GLN A 275 15.46 -24.81 -0.76
N LYS A 276 16.11 -24.94 0.40
CA LYS A 276 16.01 -26.11 1.30
C LYS A 276 14.71 -26.14 2.09
N MET A 277 14.06 -24.98 2.29
CA MET A 277 12.82 -24.90 3.06
C MET A 277 11.72 -25.75 2.39
N SER A 278 11.11 -26.65 3.11
CA SER A 278 9.96 -27.43 2.63
C SER A 278 8.69 -26.57 2.50
N GLU A 279 7.71 -27.03 1.74
CA GLU A 279 6.41 -26.37 1.60
C GLU A 279 5.72 -26.17 2.97
N ALA A 280 5.78 -27.19 3.84
CA ALA A 280 5.19 -27.13 5.17
C ALA A 280 5.90 -26.10 6.07
N GLU A 281 7.22 -26.00 6.00
CA GLU A 281 8.00 -24.99 6.73
C GLU A 281 7.70 -23.58 6.22
N PHE A 282 7.62 -23.40 4.89
CA PHE A 282 7.23 -22.13 4.29
C PHE A 282 5.85 -21.69 4.77
N ALA A 283 4.86 -22.56 4.64
CA ALA A 283 3.48 -22.29 5.05
C ALA A 283 3.39 -21.95 6.55
N SER A 284 4.14 -22.67 7.41
CA SER A 284 4.16 -22.41 8.85
C SER A 284 4.88 -21.11 9.20
N ARG A 285 6.06 -20.89 8.62
CA ARG A 285 6.93 -19.76 8.95
C ARG A 285 6.33 -18.40 8.54
N PHE A 286 5.65 -18.37 7.40
CA PHE A 286 5.11 -17.13 6.83
C PHE A 286 3.58 -17.02 6.93
N ALA A 287 2.93 -17.90 7.71
CA ALA A 287 1.46 -17.97 7.85
C ALA A 287 0.78 -16.63 8.17
N THR A 288 1.44 -15.77 8.92
CA THR A 288 0.90 -14.48 9.38
C THR A 288 1.45 -13.28 8.63
N THR A 289 2.27 -13.51 7.60
CA THR A 289 2.87 -12.45 6.79
C THR A 289 2.20 -12.35 5.42
N PRO A 290 2.38 -11.26 4.66
CA PRO A 290 1.92 -11.16 3.27
C PRO A 290 2.46 -12.25 2.33
N LEU A 291 3.59 -12.90 2.67
CA LEU A 291 4.13 -14.01 1.89
C LEU A 291 3.18 -15.21 1.85
N SER A 292 2.31 -15.39 2.84
CA SER A 292 1.28 -16.44 2.86
C SER A 292 0.32 -16.36 1.65
N ARG A 293 0.26 -15.22 0.98
CA ARG A 293 -0.53 -14.99 -0.25
C ARG A 293 0.19 -15.45 -1.52
N SER A 294 1.44 -15.85 -1.40
CA SER A 294 2.26 -16.42 -2.47
C SER A 294 2.55 -17.90 -2.18
N SER A 295 2.94 -18.65 -3.20
CA SER A 295 3.44 -20.00 -3.00
C SER A 295 4.96 -20.00 -2.81
N ARG A 296 5.48 -21.03 -2.11
CA ARG A 296 6.93 -21.27 -2.03
C ARG A 296 7.55 -21.37 -3.43
N GLU A 297 6.89 -22.08 -4.34
CA GLU A 297 7.35 -22.26 -5.72
C GLU A 297 7.56 -20.90 -6.43
N ARG A 298 6.61 -19.98 -6.30
CA ARG A 298 6.73 -18.63 -6.86
C ARG A 298 7.94 -17.87 -6.29
N ILE A 299 8.15 -17.96 -4.97
CA ILE A 299 9.33 -17.33 -4.34
C ILE A 299 10.62 -17.91 -4.90
N LEU A 300 10.67 -19.24 -5.07
CA LEU A 300 11.87 -19.92 -5.62
C LEU A 300 12.12 -19.59 -7.09
N CYS A 301 11.08 -19.43 -7.90
CA CYS A 301 11.21 -18.98 -9.29
C CYS A 301 11.83 -17.58 -9.41
N ASN A 302 11.74 -16.76 -8.38
CA ASN A 302 12.36 -15.44 -8.32
C ASN A 302 13.82 -15.45 -7.86
N ILE A 303 14.36 -16.60 -7.39
CA ILE A 303 15.78 -16.79 -7.07
C ILE A 303 16.54 -17.08 -8.38
N LYS A 304 17.26 -16.07 -8.89
CA LYS A 304 18.11 -16.21 -10.09
C LYS A 304 19.55 -15.88 -9.80
#